data_bc7f4164b204fd5d1e6ea9162cb6c1b6
#
_entry.id   bc7f4164b204fd5d1e6ea9162cb6c1b6
#
_cell.length_a   1.000
_cell.length_b   1.000
_cell.length_c   1.000
_cell.angle_alpha   90.00
_cell.angle_beta   90.00
_cell.angle_gamma   90.00
#
_symmetry.space_group_name_H-M   'P 1'
#
loop_
_entity.id
_entity.type
_entity.pdbx_description
1 polymer ?
#
loop_
_entity_poly.entity_id
_entity_poly.type
_entity_poly.pdbx_seq_one_letter_code
_entity_poly.pdbx_strand_id
1 'polypeptide(L)'
;MRPRYLRPALTMPQIYLYRAPIDFRKQAHGLAALVEQQLGHNPFTGALYAFTNRRRNKIKCLMWEDNGFVLYYKALAEEKFKWP
;
A
#
# COMPACT_ATOMS: atom_id res chain seq x y z
N MET A 1 -13.59 -9.95 -23.51
CA MET A 1 -12.67 -9.56 -22.54
C MET A 1 -13.23 -9.70 -21.15
N ARG A 2 -12.44 -10.14 -20.26
CA ARG A 2 -12.92 -10.42 -19.01
C ARG A 2 -12.54 -9.38 -18.02
N PRO A 3 -13.43 -8.95 -17.19
CA PRO A 3 -13.10 -7.93 -16.21
C PRO A 3 -12.05 -8.43 -15.25
N ARG A 4 -10.96 -7.72 -15.20
CA ARG A 4 -9.91 -8.14 -14.31
C ARG A 4 -10.20 -7.73 -12.89
N TYR A 5 -11.00 -6.74 -12.70
CA TYR A 5 -11.31 -6.31 -11.37
C TYR A 5 -12.12 -7.32 -10.56
N LEU A 6 -12.58 -8.37 -11.22
CA LEU A 6 -13.30 -9.41 -10.50
C LEU A 6 -12.41 -10.50 -9.95
N ARG A 7 -11.12 -10.44 -10.29
CA ARG A 7 -10.23 -11.45 -9.84
C ARG A 7 -10.08 -11.59 -8.35
N PRO A 8 -10.13 -10.53 -7.60
CA PRO A 8 -9.80 -10.64 -6.17
C PRO A 8 -10.64 -11.65 -5.44
N ALA A 9 -11.78 -11.99 -5.97
CA ALA A 9 -12.60 -12.97 -5.31
C ALA A 9 -11.92 -14.31 -5.23
N LEU A 10 -11.03 -14.58 -6.17
CA LEU A 10 -10.38 -15.88 -6.23
C LEU A 10 -8.97 -15.89 -5.69
N THR A 11 -8.28 -14.76 -5.78
CA THR A 11 -6.91 -14.71 -5.34
C THR A 11 -6.71 -13.44 -4.54
N MET A 12 -6.63 -13.59 -3.24
CA MET A 12 -6.39 -12.45 -2.38
C MET A 12 -4.90 -12.17 -2.34
N PRO A 13 -4.49 -10.91 -2.45
CA PRO A 13 -3.08 -10.60 -2.35
C PRO A 13 -2.60 -10.73 -0.91
N GLN A 14 -1.30 -10.91 -0.74
CA GLN A 14 -0.71 -10.78 0.57
C GLN A 14 -0.81 -9.33 0.99
N ILE A 15 -1.06 -9.10 2.26
CA ILE A 15 -1.20 -7.75 2.78
C ILE A 15 -0.19 -7.54 3.88
N TYR A 16 0.61 -6.48 3.76
CA TYR A 16 1.63 -6.15 4.74
C TYR A 16 1.41 -4.74 5.25
N LEU A 17 1.49 -4.57 6.56
CA LEU A 17 1.38 -3.26 7.16
C LEU A 17 2.77 -2.79 7.59
N TYR A 18 3.18 -1.64 7.09
CA TYR A 18 4.44 -1.06 7.53
C TYR A 18 4.17 -0.33 8.85
N ARG A 19 4.80 -0.78 9.92
CA ARG A 19 4.40 -0.35 11.26
C ARG A 19 4.79 1.07 11.60
N ALA A 20 5.96 1.51 11.16
CA ALA A 20 6.41 2.86 11.46
C ALA A 20 5.71 3.88 10.56
N PRO A 21 5.44 5.07 11.07
CA PRO A 21 4.88 6.11 10.21
C PRO A 21 5.88 6.55 9.17
N ILE A 22 5.38 7.01 8.04
CA ILE A 22 6.22 7.46 6.95
C ILE A 22 5.88 8.90 6.57
N ASP A 23 6.77 9.49 5.78
CA ASP A 23 6.54 10.82 5.22
C ASP A 23 5.56 10.67 4.04
N PHE A 24 4.38 11.26 4.17
CA PHE A 24 3.33 11.08 3.18
C PHE A 24 3.54 11.90 1.91
N ARG A 25 4.67 12.58 1.78
CA ARG A 25 5.04 13.15 0.50
C ARG A 25 5.57 12.08 -0.45
N LYS A 26 5.91 10.90 0.06
CA LYS A 26 6.37 9.81 -0.79
C LYS A 26 5.25 9.33 -1.69
N GLN A 27 5.59 9.12 -2.95
CA GLN A 27 4.68 8.58 -3.94
C GLN A 27 5.07 7.14 -4.25
N ALA A 28 4.50 6.58 -5.32
CA ALA A 28 4.65 5.15 -5.60
C ALA A 28 6.10 4.70 -5.65
N HIS A 29 6.97 5.43 -6.35
CA HIS A 29 8.36 5.01 -6.45
C HIS A 29 9.08 5.08 -5.11
N GLY A 30 8.80 6.11 -4.32
CA GLY A 30 9.41 6.22 -3.00
C GLY A 30 8.93 5.12 -2.06
N LEU A 31 7.67 4.76 -2.15
CA LEU A 31 7.13 3.68 -1.33
C LEU A 31 7.67 2.32 -1.77
N ALA A 32 7.81 2.11 -3.08
CA ALA A 32 8.40 0.88 -3.57
C ALA A 32 9.84 0.73 -3.10
N ALA A 33 10.60 1.82 -3.12
CA ALA A 33 11.97 1.79 -2.63
C ALA A 33 12.02 1.45 -1.15
N LEU A 34 11.07 1.95 -0.39
CA LEU A 34 10.99 1.67 1.03
C LEU A 34 10.69 0.20 1.28
N VAL A 35 9.81 -0.39 0.49
CA VAL A 35 9.50 -1.82 0.58
C VAL A 35 10.77 -2.63 0.36
N GLU A 36 11.55 -2.28 -0.67
CA GLU A 36 12.76 -3.01 -0.96
C GLU A 36 13.82 -2.83 0.14
N GLN A 37 14.01 -1.61 0.58
CA GLN A 37 15.12 -1.31 1.47
C GLN A 37 14.83 -1.66 2.92
N GLN A 38 13.62 -1.43 3.38
CA GLN A 38 13.29 -1.65 4.77
C GLN A 38 12.69 -3.01 5.06
N LEU A 39 11.91 -3.54 4.12
CA LEU A 39 11.29 -4.85 4.32
C LEU A 39 12.04 -5.97 3.61
N GLY A 40 12.92 -5.63 2.67
CA GLY A 40 13.61 -6.64 1.90
C GLY A 40 12.69 -7.39 0.97
N HIS A 41 11.55 -6.81 0.62
CA HIS A 41 10.59 -7.45 -0.26
C HIS A 41 10.71 -6.94 -1.67
N ASN A 42 10.21 -7.74 -2.61
CA ASN A 42 10.11 -7.33 -3.99
C ASN A 42 8.74 -6.67 -4.18
N PRO A 43 8.68 -5.35 -4.45
CA PRO A 43 7.39 -4.67 -4.54
C PRO A 43 6.58 -5.01 -5.79
N PHE A 44 7.14 -5.79 -6.71
CA PHE A 44 6.46 -6.12 -7.96
C PHE A 44 5.68 -7.43 -7.92
N THR A 45 5.49 -8.00 -6.73
CA THR A 45 4.83 -9.31 -6.63
C THR A 45 3.31 -9.24 -6.64
N GLY A 46 2.75 -8.05 -6.50
CA GLY A 46 1.31 -7.92 -6.38
C GLY A 46 0.82 -7.88 -4.95
N ALA A 47 1.71 -7.97 -3.98
CA ALA A 47 1.32 -7.82 -2.59
C ALA A 47 0.91 -6.38 -2.32
N LEU A 48 -0.01 -6.20 -1.37
CA LEU A 48 -0.46 -4.89 -0.97
C LEU A 48 0.34 -4.42 0.24
N TYR A 49 0.87 -3.21 0.17
CA TYR A 49 1.64 -2.63 1.26
C TYR A 49 0.93 -1.40 1.77
N ALA A 50 0.63 -1.36 3.06
CA ALA A 50 -0.11 -0.27 3.66
C ALA A 50 0.78 0.55 4.58
N PHE A 51 0.67 1.86 4.47
CA PHE A 51 1.50 2.82 5.19
C PHE A 51 0.62 3.85 5.85
N THR A 52 1.06 4.38 6.97
CA THR A 52 0.33 5.44 7.65
C THR A 52 1.26 6.60 7.97
N ASN A 53 0.67 7.77 8.18
CA ASN A 53 1.43 8.94 8.60
C ASN A 53 1.55 8.96 10.12
N ARG A 54 2.32 9.91 10.65
CA ARG A 54 2.56 9.99 12.07
C ARG A 54 1.28 10.16 12.87
N ARG A 55 0.33 10.93 12.35
CA ARG A 55 -0.93 11.19 13.05
C ARG A 55 -1.90 10.04 12.92
N ARG A 56 -1.64 9.09 12.04
CA ARG A 56 -2.49 7.93 11.80
C ARG A 56 -3.89 8.30 11.33
N ASN A 57 -4.00 9.42 10.65
CA ASN A 57 -5.26 9.82 10.04
C ASN A 57 -5.25 9.69 8.53
N LYS A 58 -4.16 9.17 7.97
CA LYS A 58 -4.03 8.96 6.53
C LYS A 58 -3.42 7.60 6.28
N ILE A 59 -3.84 6.97 5.19
CA ILE A 59 -3.31 5.68 4.80
C ILE A 59 -3.03 5.69 3.31
N LYS A 60 -1.93 5.09 2.92
CA LYS A 60 -1.61 4.83 1.52
C LYS A 60 -1.37 3.35 1.37
N CYS A 61 -1.89 2.79 0.28
CA CYS A 61 -1.65 1.38 -0.03
C CYS A 61 -1.06 1.29 -1.41
N LEU A 62 0.03 0.55 -1.51
CA LEU A 62 0.77 0.38 -2.76
C LEU A 62 0.65 -1.05 -3.22
N MET A 63 0.35 -1.24 -4.50
CA MET A 63 0.28 -2.57 -5.07
C MET A 63 0.68 -2.52 -6.53
N TRP A 64 1.55 -3.45 -6.94
CA TRP A 64 1.90 -3.59 -8.34
C TRP A 64 0.80 -4.38 -9.04
N GLU A 65 0.30 -3.86 -10.15
CA GLU A 65 -0.72 -4.55 -10.91
C GLU A 65 -0.41 -4.44 -12.40
N ASP A 66 -0.23 -5.58 -13.03
CA ASP A 66 0.03 -5.68 -14.45
C ASP A 66 1.25 -4.88 -14.89
N ASN A 67 1.09 -3.62 -15.19
CA ASN A 67 2.16 -2.81 -15.74
C ASN A 67 2.41 -1.52 -14.97
N GLY A 68 1.90 -1.42 -13.76
CA GLY A 68 2.11 -0.21 -12.99
C GLY A 68 1.75 -0.38 -11.54
N PHE A 69 2.07 0.64 -10.75
CA PHE A 69 1.67 0.66 -9.36
C PHE A 69 0.33 1.33 -9.20
N VAL A 70 -0.50 0.74 -8.37
CA VAL A 70 -1.73 1.37 -7.91
C VAL A 70 -1.44 1.95 -6.54
N LEU A 71 -1.79 3.21 -6.34
CA LEU A 71 -1.61 3.86 -5.07
C LEU A 71 -2.96 4.35 -4.57
N TYR A 72 -3.41 3.74 -3.49
CA TYR A 72 -4.66 4.11 -2.84
C TYR A 72 -4.35 5.07 -1.71
N TYR A 73 -5.14 6.13 -1.59
CA TYR A 73 -4.93 7.12 -0.55
C TYR A 73 -6.26 7.45 0.10
N LYS A 74 -6.27 7.45 1.43
CA LYS A 74 -7.45 7.81 2.18
C LYS A 74 -7.07 8.65 3.38
N ALA A 75 -7.78 9.75 3.57
CA ALA A 75 -7.59 10.60 4.74
C ALA A 75 -8.88 10.60 5.54
N LEU A 76 -8.76 10.38 6.83
CA LEU A 76 -9.91 10.46 7.72
C LEU A 76 -10.08 11.90 8.16
N ALA A 77 -11.34 12.34 8.22
CA ALA A 77 -11.61 13.73 8.57
C ALA A 77 -11.38 13.99 10.07
N GLU A 78 -11.83 13.06 10.91
CA GLU A 78 -11.80 13.29 12.35
C GLU A 78 -11.27 12.15 13.17
N GLU A 79 -11.11 10.99 12.57
CA GLU A 79 -10.71 9.80 13.31
C GLU A 79 -9.30 9.40 12.98
N LYS A 80 -8.81 8.40 13.68
CA LYS A 80 -7.50 7.84 13.39
C LYS A 80 -7.65 6.37 13.10
N PHE A 81 -6.76 5.86 12.24
CA PHE A 81 -6.69 4.43 11.99
C PHE A 81 -6.09 3.74 13.20
N LYS A 82 -6.62 2.57 13.50
CA LYS A 82 -6.00 1.70 14.49
C LYS A 82 -4.87 0.96 13.80
N TRP A 83 -3.66 1.20 14.24
CA TRP A 83 -2.47 0.68 13.58
C TRP A 83 -1.67 -0.16 14.56
N PRO A 84 -1.22 -1.35 14.15
CA PRO A 84 -0.45 -2.22 15.04
C PRO A 84 0.90 -1.67 15.43
#